data_885fe4c3d36f2a739fc7b0d179739c0a
#
_entry.id   885fe4c3d36f2a739fc7b0d179739c0a
#
_cell.length_a   1.000
_cell.length_b   1.000
_cell.length_c   1.000
_cell.angle_alpha   90.00
_cell.angle_beta   90.00
_cell.angle_gamma   90.00
#
_symmetry.space_group_name_H-M   'P 1'
#
loop_
_entity.id
_entity.type
_entity.pdbx_description
1 polymer ?
#
loop_
_entity_poly.entity_id
_entity_poly.type
_entity_poly.pdbx_seq_one_letter_code
_entity_poly.pdbx_strand_id
1 'polypeptide(L)'
;SENKKKKDSFSNIKKIFGERISKANVATEEIAGIDISENSIKVAQLSKSKDDKWILEKISLRLLDKAKTIDGIIASKDYVAEELKLTMANAKITTSNVAISIPVTSAIIRVVTSPLMTDEELQKAIETDSLWENLVQLTDDLNEYSVFHQIISRNPKGNTMEILFVASKLSDVNSYSSIVKKAGLNPVIMDVKCFTLKNAFDNASKIENKINNALLEIGTEDNYL
;
A
#
# COMPACT_ATOMS: atom_id res chain seq x y z
N SER A 1 -5.97 15.41 29.77
CA SER A 1 -6.90 15.52 28.61
C SER A 1 -6.20 15.26 27.26
N GLU A 2 -4.89 15.50 27.13
CA GLU A 2 -4.08 15.20 25.94
C GLU A 2 -3.85 13.70 25.71
N ASN A 3 -3.63 12.93 26.76
CA ASN A 3 -3.42 11.47 26.67
C ASN A 3 -4.68 10.70 26.18
N LYS A 4 -5.87 11.26 26.35
CA LYS A 4 -7.11 10.64 25.88
C LYS A 4 -7.30 10.84 24.37
N LYS A 5 -6.91 12.00 23.84
CA LYS A 5 -6.93 12.28 22.38
C LYS A 5 -5.91 11.45 21.60
N LYS A 6 -4.71 11.19 22.17
CA LYS A 6 -3.70 10.31 21.56
C LYS A 6 -4.21 8.86 21.44
N LYS A 7 -4.91 8.35 22.46
CA LYS A 7 -5.43 6.98 22.48
C LYS A 7 -6.55 6.75 21.44
N ASP A 8 -7.37 7.77 21.19
CA ASP A 8 -8.46 7.69 20.20
C ASP A 8 -7.95 7.79 18.75
N SER A 9 -6.84 8.50 18.51
CA SER A 9 -6.21 8.58 17.19
C SER A 9 -5.58 7.24 16.77
N PHE A 10 -4.88 6.56 17.69
CA PHE A 10 -4.29 5.24 17.43
C PHE A 10 -5.34 4.13 17.23
N SER A 11 -6.47 4.19 17.95
CA SER A 11 -7.56 3.24 17.72
C SER A 11 -8.22 3.41 16.36
N ASN A 12 -8.25 4.64 15.83
CA ASN A 12 -8.81 4.92 14.51
C ASN A 12 -7.86 4.48 13.37
N ILE A 13 -6.53 4.54 13.58
CA ILE A 13 -5.54 4.05 12.61
C ILE A 13 -5.53 2.53 12.56
N LYS A 14 -5.62 1.83 13.71
CA LYS A 14 -5.87 0.37 13.74
C LYS A 14 -7.14 -0.03 12.99
N LYS A 15 -8.21 0.80 13.02
CA LYS A 15 -9.45 0.55 12.26
C LYS A 15 -9.28 0.69 10.75
N ILE A 16 -8.39 1.55 10.26
CA ILE A 16 -8.20 1.73 8.82
C ILE A 16 -7.33 0.62 8.21
N PHE A 17 -6.31 0.13 8.94
CA PHE A 17 -5.34 -0.84 8.42
C PHE A 17 -5.39 -2.24 9.05
N GLY A 18 -5.86 -2.40 10.29
CA GLY A 18 -5.81 -3.65 11.05
C GLY A 18 -7.13 -4.42 11.18
N GLU A 19 -8.27 -3.76 11.18
CA GLU A 19 -9.56 -4.42 11.43
C GLU A 19 -10.41 -4.65 10.17
N ARG A 20 -10.07 -4.06 9.02
CA ARG A 20 -10.79 -4.30 7.75
C ARG A 20 -10.22 -5.43 6.90
N ILE A 21 -9.11 -6.03 7.28
CA ILE A 21 -8.73 -7.37 6.82
C ILE A 21 -9.30 -8.40 7.80
N SER A 22 -10.51 -8.23 8.25
CA SER A 22 -11.27 -9.36 8.80
C SER A 22 -11.62 -10.25 7.62
N LYS A 23 -11.10 -11.47 7.65
CA LYS A 23 -11.15 -12.52 6.62
C LYS A 23 -12.55 -12.85 6.06
N ALA A 24 -13.61 -12.18 6.47
CA ALA A 24 -14.98 -12.62 6.19
C ALA A 24 -15.65 -11.96 4.98
N ASN A 25 -15.26 -10.75 4.55
CA ASN A 25 -16.04 -10.03 3.53
C ASN A 25 -15.28 -9.64 2.25
N VAL A 26 -13.94 -9.65 2.24
CA VAL A 26 -13.16 -9.29 1.04
C VAL A 26 -13.20 -10.40 -0.03
N ALA A 27 -13.50 -11.64 0.36
CA ALA A 27 -13.54 -12.80 -0.56
C ALA A 27 -14.74 -12.81 -1.51
N THR A 28 -15.77 -11.98 -1.28
CA THR A 28 -17.00 -11.95 -2.08
C THR A 28 -17.29 -10.63 -2.78
N GLU A 29 -16.55 -9.56 -2.47
CA GLU A 29 -16.72 -8.26 -3.12
C GLU A 29 -15.81 -8.11 -4.33
N GLU A 30 -16.36 -7.63 -5.44
CA GLU A 30 -15.56 -7.25 -6.60
C GLU A 30 -14.70 -6.02 -6.26
N ILE A 31 -13.40 -6.11 -6.50
CA ILE A 31 -12.44 -5.03 -6.28
C ILE A 31 -11.69 -4.79 -7.58
N ALA A 32 -11.54 -3.53 -7.98
CA ALA A 32 -10.67 -3.13 -9.07
C ALA A 32 -9.33 -2.60 -8.55
N GLY A 33 -8.24 -2.97 -9.19
CA GLY A 33 -6.90 -2.42 -8.92
C GLY A 33 -6.68 -1.11 -9.68
N ILE A 34 -6.07 -0.13 -9.00
CA ILE A 34 -5.71 1.18 -9.58
C ILE A 34 -4.24 1.44 -9.32
N ASP A 35 -3.51 1.79 -10.38
CA ASP A 35 -2.15 2.33 -10.32
C ASP A 35 -2.14 3.72 -10.92
N ILE A 36 -1.76 4.72 -10.12
CA ILE A 36 -1.60 6.12 -10.54
C ILE A 36 -0.12 6.44 -10.52
N SER A 37 0.46 6.66 -11.70
CA SER A 37 1.82 7.14 -11.89
C SER A 37 1.81 8.58 -12.38
N GLU A 38 2.98 9.22 -12.47
CA GLU A 38 3.09 10.63 -12.89
C GLU A 38 2.52 10.91 -14.28
N ASN A 39 2.50 9.91 -15.16
CA ASN A 39 2.10 10.09 -16.54
C ASN A 39 0.92 9.21 -16.98
N SER A 40 0.39 8.35 -16.11
CA SER A 40 -0.70 7.46 -16.50
C SER A 40 -1.53 6.94 -15.32
N ILE A 41 -2.76 6.59 -15.62
CA ILE A 41 -3.64 5.82 -14.75
C ILE A 41 -3.87 4.47 -15.41
N LYS A 42 -3.69 3.40 -14.65
CA LYS A 42 -4.00 2.04 -15.07
C LYS A 42 -5.05 1.46 -14.13
N VAL A 43 -6.03 0.77 -14.68
CA VAL A 43 -7.05 0.08 -13.91
C VAL A 43 -7.19 -1.35 -14.42
N ALA A 44 -7.40 -2.29 -13.51
CA ALA A 44 -7.65 -3.69 -13.85
C ALA A 44 -8.67 -4.31 -12.90
N GLN A 45 -9.49 -5.21 -13.41
CA GLN A 45 -10.38 -6.05 -12.62
C GLN A 45 -10.07 -7.51 -12.89
N LEU A 46 -9.89 -8.27 -11.83
CA LEU A 46 -9.59 -9.69 -11.88
C LEU A 46 -10.73 -10.49 -11.25
N SER A 47 -10.91 -11.71 -11.72
CA SER A 47 -11.74 -12.72 -11.08
C SER A 47 -10.94 -13.99 -10.82
N LYS A 48 -11.49 -14.90 -10.04
CA LYS A 48 -10.97 -16.25 -9.88
C LYS A 48 -11.82 -17.25 -10.63
N SER A 49 -11.18 -18.13 -11.41
CA SER A 49 -11.83 -19.28 -12.03
C SER A 49 -12.19 -20.31 -10.97
N LYS A 50 -12.99 -21.31 -11.35
CA LYS A 50 -13.31 -22.49 -10.51
C LYS A 50 -12.06 -23.27 -10.08
N ASP A 51 -10.99 -23.20 -10.86
CA ASP A 51 -9.69 -23.84 -10.59
C ASP A 51 -8.72 -22.93 -9.82
N ASP A 52 -9.22 -21.88 -9.14
CA ASP A 52 -8.46 -20.90 -8.35
C ASP A 52 -7.39 -20.14 -9.16
N LYS A 53 -7.58 -20.01 -10.48
CA LYS A 53 -6.69 -19.24 -11.35
C LYS A 53 -7.20 -17.82 -11.52
N TRP A 54 -6.31 -16.84 -11.55
CA TRP A 54 -6.64 -15.46 -11.83
C TRP A 54 -6.97 -15.27 -13.32
N ILE A 55 -8.04 -14.56 -13.59
CA ILE A 55 -8.51 -14.18 -14.93
C ILE A 55 -8.54 -12.65 -14.97
N LEU A 56 -7.91 -12.05 -15.99
CA LEU A 56 -8.05 -10.63 -16.27
C LEU A 56 -9.38 -10.39 -16.99
N GLU A 57 -10.31 -9.74 -16.30
CA GLU A 57 -11.65 -9.44 -16.83
C GLU A 57 -11.68 -8.14 -17.61
N LYS A 58 -11.07 -7.09 -17.04
CA LYS A 58 -11.10 -5.73 -17.58
C LYS A 58 -9.76 -5.05 -17.32
N ILE A 59 -9.36 -4.23 -18.28
CA ILE A 59 -8.15 -3.40 -18.17
C ILE A 59 -8.32 -2.12 -18.98
N SER A 60 -7.80 -1.02 -18.48
CA SER A 60 -7.65 0.23 -19.23
C SER A 60 -6.41 0.97 -18.77
N LEU A 61 -5.81 1.69 -19.70
CA LEU A 61 -4.72 2.63 -19.47
C LEU A 61 -5.10 3.98 -20.05
N ARG A 62 -4.84 5.04 -19.31
CA ARG A 62 -5.02 6.41 -19.75
C ARG A 62 -3.78 7.24 -19.46
N LEU A 63 -3.25 7.89 -20.47
CA LEU A 63 -2.14 8.82 -20.30
C LEU A 63 -2.64 10.13 -19.70
N LEU A 64 -1.89 10.69 -18.77
CA LEU A 64 -2.12 12.00 -18.19
C LEU A 64 -1.40 13.07 -19.02
N ASP A 65 -2.03 14.26 -19.11
CA ASP A 65 -1.42 15.43 -19.72
C ASP A 65 -0.37 16.01 -18.77
N LYS A 66 0.90 15.92 -19.14
CA LYS A 66 2.03 16.44 -18.34
C LYS A 66 1.90 17.94 -18.02
N ALA A 67 1.28 18.73 -18.89
CA ALA A 67 1.07 20.14 -18.62
C ALA A 67 0.09 20.38 -17.46
N LYS A 68 -0.80 19.44 -17.18
CA LYS A 68 -1.78 19.49 -16.08
C LYS A 68 -1.29 18.84 -14.80
N THR A 69 -0.20 18.09 -14.86
CA THR A 69 0.39 17.40 -13.69
C THR A 69 1.80 17.88 -13.39
N ILE A 70 2.17 19.09 -13.88
CA ILE A 70 3.52 19.65 -13.76
C ILE A 70 3.98 19.79 -12.30
N ASP A 71 3.05 20.08 -11.38
CA ASP A 71 3.29 20.18 -9.94
C ASP A 71 3.06 18.84 -9.20
N GLY A 72 2.90 17.76 -9.96
CA GLY A 72 2.69 16.40 -9.47
C GLY A 72 1.21 16.00 -9.30
N ILE A 73 1.01 14.71 -9.11
CA ILE A 73 -0.31 14.06 -9.01
C ILE A 73 -1.12 14.62 -7.82
N ILE A 74 -0.45 14.80 -6.67
CA ILE A 74 -1.10 15.27 -5.44
C ILE A 74 -1.59 16.72 -5.58
N ALA A 75 -0.85 17.57 -6.28
CA ALA A 75 -1.26 18.97 -6.53
C ALA A 75 -2.43 19.05 -7.53
N SER A 76 -2.54 18.07 -8.43
CA SER A 76 -3.51 18.05 -9.55
C SER A 76 -4.72 17.15 -9.29
N LYS A 77 -5.16 17.01 -8.03
CA LYS A 77 -6.15 16.02 -7.58
C LYS A 77 -7.46 16.02 -8.38
N ASP A 78 -7.98 17.18 -8.73
CA ASP A 78 -9.26 17.29 -9.43
C ASP A 78 -9.15 16.75 -10.85
N TYR A 79 -8.09 17.13 -11.55
CA TYR A 79 -7.80 16.62 -12.90
C TYR A 79 -7.59 15.10 -12.87
N VAL A 80 -6.76 14.60 -11.97
CA VAL A 80 -6.45 13.16 -11.85
C VAL A 80 -7.70 12.35 -11.50
N ALA A 81 -8.57 12.88 -10.64
CA ALA A 81 -9.83 12.23 -10.28
C ALA A 81 -10.79 12.10 -11.47
N GLU A 82 -10.91 13.14 -12.32
CA GLU A 82 -11.73 13.08 -13.54
C GLU A 82 -11.14 12.09 -14.55
N GLU A 83 -9.81 12.08 -14.73
CA GLU A 83 -9.15 11.10 -15.61
C GLU A 83 -9.31 9.67 -15.09
N LEU A 84 -9.27 9.45 -13.78
CA LEU A 84 -9.53 8.15 -13.16
C LEU A 84 -10.96 7.69 -13.43
N LYS A 85 -11.93 8.56 -13.26
CA LYS A 85 -13.35 8.28 -13.54
C LYS A 85 -13.56 7.86 -15.01
N LEU A 86 -12.94 8.59 -15.94
CA LEU A 86 -12.96 8.25 -17.37
C LEU A 86 -12.28 6.90 -17.64
N THR A 87 -11.18 6.60 -16.96
CA THR A 87 -10.47 5.33 -17.12
C THR A 87 -11.31 4.15 -16.66
N MET A 88 -11.99 4.27 -15.51
CA MET A 88 -12.94 3.26 -15.01
C MET A 88 -14.11 3.04 -15.98
N ALA A 89 -14.67 4.12 -16.50
CA ALA A 89 -15.77 4.06 -17.48
C ALA A 89 -15.31 3.38 -18.79
N ASN A 90 -14.13 3.71 -19.31
CA ASN A 90 -13.57 3.09 -20.52
C ASN A 90 -13.35 1.59 -20.35
N ALA A 91 -12.90 1.16 -19.16
CA ALA A 91 -12.76 -0.25 -18.81
C ALA A 91 -14.10 -0.96 -18.58
N LYS A 92 -15.22 -0.21 -18.52
CA LYS A 92 -16.54 -0.70 -18.11
C LYS A 92 -16.51 -1.41 -16.73
N ILE A 93 -15.68 -0.90 -15.82
CA ILE A 93 -15.60 -1.36 -14.44
C ILE A 93 -16.73 -0.70 -13.66
N THR A 94 -17.58 -1.48 -13.02
CA THR A 94 -18.79 -1.03 -12.33
C THR A 94 -18.66 -1.05 -10.81
N THR A 95 -17.70 -1.83 -10.27
CA THR A 95 -17.45 -1.82 -8.83
C THR A 95 -16.89 -0.46 -8.38
N SER A 96 -17.39 0.01 -7.24
CA SER A 96 -16.85 1.20 -6.58
C SER A 96 -15.71 0.88 -5.61
N ASN A 97 -15.57 -0.38 -5.17
CA ASN A 97 -14.51 -0.80 -4.27
C ASN A 97 -13.20 -0.98 -5.03
N VAL A 98 -12.15 -0.31 -4.57
CA VAL A 98 -10.87 -0.31 -5.27
C VAL A 98 -9.69 -0.54 -4.33
N ALA A 99 -8.67 -1.22 -4.87
CA ALA A 99 -7.34 -1.31 -4.29
C ALA A 99 -6.43 -0.35 -5.06
N ILE A 100 -5.67 0.48 -4.35
CA ILE A 100 -4.76 1.46 -4.95
C ILE A 100 -3.33 1.19 -4.52
N SER A 101 -2.39 1.30 -5.45
CA SER A 101 -0.97 1.36 -5.16
C SER A 101 -0.49 2.82 -5.06
N ILE A 102 0.31 3.12 -4.05
CA ILE A 102 1.01 4.40 -3.91
C ILE A 102 2.47 4.24 -4.35
N PRO A 103 3.11 5.31 -4.86
CA PRO A 103 4.50 5.26 -5.29
C PRO A 103 5.45 4.85 -4.16
N VAL A 104 6.54 4.17 -4.51
CA VAL A 104 7.60 3.79 -3.54
C VAL A 104 8.24 5.03 -2.91
N THR A 105 8.32 6.14 -3.65
CA THR A 105 8.83 7.43 -3.18
C THR A 105 8.00 8.05 -2.05
N SER A 106 6.74 7.65 -1.89
CA SER A 106 5.86 8.05 -0.77
C SER A 106 6.00 7.13 0.45
N ALA A 107 6.97 6.20 0.47
CA ALA A 107 7.17 5.26 1.55
C ALA A 107 8.63 5.19 2.01
N ILE A 108 8.81 5.07 3.32
CA ILE A 108 10.07 4.70 3.95
C ILE A 108 10.03 3.20 4.19
N ILE A 109 10.93 2.45 3.56
CA ILE A 109 11.00 0.99 3.68
C ILE A 109 12.37 0.65 4.26
N ARG A 110 12.38 -0.07 5.39
CA ARG A 110 13.61 -0.47 6.08
C ARG A 110 13.48 -1.89 6.61
N VAL A 111 14.57 -2.63 6.55
CA VAL A 111 14.73 -3.85 7.34
C VAL A 111 15.58 -3.46 8.55
N VAL A 112 15.03 -3.64 9.74
CA VAL A 112 15.68 -3.28 11.00
C VAL A 112 15.94 -4.54 11.81
N THR A 113 17.10 -4.56 12.50
CA THR A 113 17.44 -5.64 13.43
C THR A 113 17.12 -5.16 14.85
N SER A 114 16.38 -5.97 15.59
CA SER A 114 16.06 -5.75 16.99
C SER A 114 16.46 -6.95 17.85
N PRO A 115 16.50 -6.80 19.18
CA PRO A 115 16.55 -7.94 20.08
C PRO A 115 15.40 -8.91 19.81
N LEU A 116 15.61 -10.20 20.04
CA LEU A 116 14.56 -11.20 19.89
C LEU A 116 13.43 -10.95 20.90
N MET A 117 12.21 -10.85 20.40
CA MET A 117 11.00 -10.62 21.19
C MET A 117 9.92 -11.65 20.83
N THR A 118 9.06 -11.96 21.77
CA THR A 118 7.78 -12.63 21.51
C THR A 118 6.81 -11.67 20.79
N ASP A 119 5.70 -12.19 20.29
CA ASP A 119 4.70 -11.34 19.64
C ASP A 119 4.07 -10.34 20.61
N GLU A 120 3.88 -10.74 21.88
CA GLU A 120 3.35 -9.87 22.94
C GLU A 120 4.34 -8.75 23.32
N GLU A 121 5.63 -9.08 23.41
CA GLU A 121 6.69 -8.11 23.71
C GLU A 121 6.83 -7.10 22.57
N LEU A 122 6.84 -7.58 21.32
CA LEU A 122 6.88 -6.72 20.13
C LEU A 122 5.67 -5.79 20.08
N GLN A 123 4.47 -6.31 20.33
CA GLN A 123 3.26 -5.52 20.34
C GLN A 123 3.32 -4.40 21.39
N LYS A 124 3.80 -4.70 22.61
CA LYS A 124 3.99 -3.69 23.66
C LYS A 124 5.04 -2.65 23.29
N ALA A 125 6.17 -3.08 22.71
CA ALA A 125 7.22 -2.16 22.28
C ALA A 125 6.74 -1.19 21.17
N ILE A 126 5.86 -1.66 20.27
CA ILE A 126 5.24 -0.82 19.24
C ILE A 126 4.23 0.16 19.86
N GLU A 127 3.43 -0.29 20.83
CA GLU A 127 2.42 0.56 21.49
C GLU A 127 3.02 1.72 22.30
N THR A 128 4.25 1.59 22.72
CA THR A 128 5.00 2.65 23.43
C THR A 128 5.76 3.58 22.51
N ASP A 129 5.69 3.40 21.19
CA ASP A 129 6.42 4.12 20.13
C ASP A 129 7.97 4.06 20.24
N SER A 130 8.49 3.55 21.36
CA SER A 130 9.93 3.52 21.65
C SER A 130 10.73 2.63 20.71
N LEU A 131 10.10 1.61 20.12
CA LEU A 131 10.79 0.69 19.22
C LEU A 131 11.24 1.39 17.95
N TRP A 132 10.33 2.12 17.31
CA TRP A 132 10.61 2.76 16.03
C TRP A 132 11.50 3.99 16.17
N GLU A 133 11.33 4.78 17.21
CA GLU A 133 12.20 5.93 17.52
C GLU A 133 13.67 5.52 17.64
N ASN A 134 13.95 4.34 18.19
CA ASN A 134 15.31 3.83 18.33
C ASN A 134 15.86 3.14 17.08
N LEU A 135 15.01 2.55 16.24
CA LEU A 135 15.43 1.72 15.10
C LEU A 135 15.34 2.45 13.75
N VAL A 136 14.49 3.46 13.64
CA VAL A 136 14.24 4.17 12.37
C VAL A 136 14.35 5.67 12.59
N GLN A 137 15.23 6.31 11.83
CA GLN A 137 15.31 7.77 11.80
C GLN A 137 14.24 8.31 10.85
N LEU A 138 13.17 8.85 11.41
CA LEU A 138 12.13 9.58 10.69
C LEU A 138 12.42 11.08 10.75
N THR A 139 12.00 11.81 9.72
CA THR A 139 12.17 13.28 9.66
C THR A 139 11.11 14.03 10.46
N ASP A 140 9.97 13.40 10.68
CA ASP A 140 8.81 13.97 11.37
C ASP A 140 8.37 13.05 12.51
N ASP A 141 7.44 13.50 13.34
CA ASP A 141 6.85 12.69 14.41
C ASP A 141 6.20 11.41 13.84
N LEU A 142 6.35 10.28 14.52
CA LEU A 142 5.77 9.00 14.10
C LEU A 142 4.24 9.08 13.88
N ASN A 143 3.56 9.98 14.59
CA ASN A 143 2.12 10.22 14.42
C ASN A 143 1.74 10.82 13.06
N GLU A 144 2.71 11.38 12.31
CA GLU A 144 2.50 11.89 10.95
C GLU A 144 2.56 10.78 9.88
N TYR A 145 2.83 9.53 10.31
CA TYR A 145 2.98 8.38 9.42
C TYR A 145 1.91 7.32 9.66
N SER A 146 1.52 6.66 8.59
CA SER A 146 0.89 5.34 8.62
C SER A 146 2.00 4.30 8.62
N VAL A 147 2.08 3.49 9.67
CA VAL A 147 3.16 2.51 9.86
C VAL A 147 2.62 1.10 9.73
N PHE A 148 3.34 0.28 8.98
CA PHE A 148 3.16 -1.15 8.86
C PHE A 148 4.48 -1.85 9.22
N HIS A 149 4.40 -3.04 9.79
CA HIS A 149 5.57 -3.89 10.06
C HIS A 149 5.26 -5.35 9.80
N GLN A 150 6.31 -6.10 9.49
CA GLN A 150 6.26 -7.54 9.32
C GLN A 150 7.56 -8.17 9.83
N ILE A 151 7.44 -9.22 10.64
CA ILE A 151 8.60 -10.01 11.05
C ILE A 151 9.10 -10.81 9.84
N ILE A 152 10.36 -10.60 9.45
CA ILE A 152 11.02 -11.32 8.36
C ILE A 152 11.62 -12.61 8.89
N SER A 153 12.41 -12.52 9.96
CA SER A 153 13.12 -13.66 10.52
C SER A 153 13.33 -13.53 12.02
N ARG A 154 13.47 -14.67 12.69
CA ARG A 154 13.91 -14.76 14.07
C ARG A 154 15.16 -15.64 14.14
N ASN A 155 16.20 -15.13 14.79
CA ASN A 155 17.46 -15.85 15.04
C ASN A 155 17.66 -16.09 16.54
N PRO A 156 17.15 -17.22 17.10
CA PRO A 156 17.29 -17.51 18.52
C PRO A 156 18.74 -17.63 18.98
N LYS A 157 19.64 -18.13 18.12
CA LYS A 157 21.07 -18.28 18.45
C LYS A 157 21.78 -16.94 18.61
N GLY A 158 21.40 -15.96 17.78
CA GLY A 158 21.93 -14.60 17.84
C GLY A 158 21.15 -13.68 18.77
N ASN A 159 20.05 -14.14 19.38
CA ASN A 159 19.12 -13.34 20.17
C ASN A 159 18.63 -12.08 19.43
N THR A 160 18.38 -12.20 18.13
CA THR A 160 17.94 -11.10 17.25
C THR A 160 16.76 -11.49 16.40
N MET A 161 16.07 -10.49 15.88
CA MET A 161 15.04 -10.65 14.86
C MET A 161 15.14 -9.52 13.83
N GLU A 162 14.70 -9.80 12.60
CA GLU A 162 14.59 -8.82 11.53
C GLU A 162 13.14 -8.46 11.29
N ILE A 163 12.88 -7.18 11.22
CA ILE A 163 11.54 -6.61 11.03
C ILE A 163 11.56 -5.72 9.79
N LEU A 164 10.67 -5.98 8.84
CA LEU A 164 10.33 -5.03 7.80
C LEU A 164 9.51 -3.91 8.41
N PHE A 165 9.99 -2.68 8.29
CA PHE A 165 9.29 -1.46 8.66
C PHE A 165 8.92 -0.70 7.39
N VAL A 166 7.66 -0.29 7.31
CA VAL A 166 7.14 0.53 6.22
C VAL A 166 6.36 1.69 6.81
N ALA A 167 6.69 2.90 6.41
CA ALA A 167 5.97 4.10 6.83
C ALA A 167 5.68 5.01 5.64
N SER A 168 4.45 5.52 5.56
CA SER A 168 4.05 6.52 4.56
C SER A 168 3.44 7.72 5.26
N LYS A 169 3.76 8.94 4.80
CA LYS A 169 3.16 10.15 5.37
C LYS A 169 1.64 10.11 5.22
N LEU A 170 0.94 10.40 6.31
CA LEU A 170 -0.52 10.45 6.32
C LEU A 170 -1.06 11.49 5.33
N SER A 171 -0.32 12.58 5.10
CA SER A 171 -0.65 13.57 4.06
C SER A 171 -0.73 12.96 2.66
N ASP A 172 0.21 12.07 2.31
CA ASP A 172 0.26 11.41 1.01
C ASP A 172 -0.85 10.37 0.90
N VAL A 173 -0.97 9.49 1.91
CA VAL A 173 -2.04 8.48 2.01
C VAL A 173 -3.42 9.13 1.86
N ASN A 174 -3.67 10.22 2.57
CA ASN A 174 -4.92 10.96 2.49
C ASN A 174 -5.11 11.63 1.13
N SER A 175 -4.04 12.09 0.50
CA SER A 175 -4.08 12.71 -0.81
C SER A 175 -4.49 11.73 -1.90
N TYR A 176 -3.87 10.55 -1.97
CA TYR A 176 -4.28 9.49 -2.89
C TYR A 176 -5.68 8.97 -2.60
N SER A 177 -6.04 8.79 -1.32
CA SER A 177 -7.41 8.44 -0.93
C SER A 177 -8.43 9.50 -1.39
N SER A 178 -8.09 10.79 -1.30
CA SER A 178 -8.94 11.89 -1.75
C SER A 178 -9.17 11.86 -3.26
N ILE A 179 -8.15 11.61 -4.07
CA ILE A 179 -8.28 11.46 -5.54
C ILE A 179 -9.30 10.38 -5.87
N VAL A 180 -9.16 9.20 -5.25
CA VAL A 180 -10.04 8.05 -5.48
C VAL A 180 -11.49 8.37 -5.06
N LYS A 181 -11.67 9.00 -3.89
CA LYS A 181 -13.00 9.40 -3.40
C LYS A 181 -13.66 10.47 -4.28
N LYS A 182 -12.89 11.44 -4.80
CA LYS A 182 -13.38 12.44 -5.75
C LYS A 182 -13.83 11.82 -7.08
N ALA A 183 -13.23 10.71 -7.50
CA ALA A 183 -13.67 9.92 -8.64
C ALA A 183 -14.97 9.12 -8.38
N GLY A 184 -15.55 9.20 -7.17
CA GLY A 184 -16.74 8.47 -6.77
C GLY A 184 -16.46 7.01 -6.35
N LEU A 185 -15.20 6.67 -6.05
CA LEU A 185 -14.75 5.32 -5.70
C LEU A 185 -14.47 5.21 -4.19
N ASN A 186 -14.47 3.97 -3.70
CA ASN A 186 -14.21 3.63 -2.30
C ASN A 186 -12.86 2.90 -2.18
N PRO A 187 -11.79 3.55 -1.71
CA PRO A 187 -10.51 2.89 -1.50
C PRO A 187 -10.59 1.97 -0.28
N VAL A 188 -10.66 0.67 -0.51
CA VAL A 188 -10.74 -0.36 0.54
C VAL A 188 -9.39 -0.95 0.89
N ILE A 189 -8.43 -0.88 -0.04
CA ILE A 189 -7.04 -1.33 0.14
C ILE A 189 -6.11 -0.25 -0.40
N MET A 190 -5.05 0.04 0.34
CA MET A 190 -3.93 0.86 -0.13
C MET A 190 -2.63 0.14 0.24
N ASP A 191 -1.72 0.01 -0.72
CA ASP A 191 -0.44 -0.65 -0.53
C ASP A 191 0.66 0.10 -1.29
N VAL A 192 1.91 -0.16 -0.98
CA VAL A 192 3.04 0.44 -1.70
C VAL A 192 3.34 -0.36 -2.96
N LYS A 193 3.64 0.31 -4.05
CA LYS A 193 3.78 -0.27 -5.39
C LYS A 193 4.74 -1.46 -5.47
N CYS A 194 5.87 -1.43 -4.78
CA CYS A 194 6.82 -2.55 -4.77
C CYS A 194 6.22 -3.84 -4.18
N PHE A 195 5.36 -3.74 -3.15
CA PHE A 195 4.69 -4.90 -2.57
C PHE A 195 3.56 -5.43 -3.46
N THR A 196 2.82 -4.53 -4.13
CA THR A 196 1.79 -4.95 -5.09
C THR A 196 2.41 -5.70 -6.28
N LEU A 197 3.54 -5.22 -6.80
CA LEU A 197 4.30 -5.89 -7.87
C LEU A 197 4.83 -7.25 -7.41
N LYS A 198 5.44 -7.31 -6.21
CA LYS A 198 5.88 -8.58 -5.62
C LYS A 198 4.73 -9.57 -5.51
N ASN A 199 3.58 -9.14 -4.97
CA ASN A 199 2.41 -10.00 -4.81
C ASN A 199 1.88 -10.50 -6.17
N ALA A 200 1.85 -9.64 -7.19
CA ALA A 200 1.45 -10.02 -8.53
C ALA A 200 2.42 -11.06 -9.13
N PHE A 201 3.72 -10.85 -8.97
CA PHE A 201 4.75 -11.77 -9.41
C PHE A 201 4.64 -13.14 -8.72
N ASP A 202 4.50 -13.18 -7.40
CA ASP A 202 4.37 -14.42 -6.63
C ASP A 202 3.12 -15.22 -7.04
N ASN A 203 2.03 -14.53 -7.39
CA ASN A 203 0.79 -15.18 -7.84
C ASN A 203 0.85 -15.65 -9.31
N ALA A 204 1.58 -14.93 -10.17
CA ALA A 204 1.70 -15.25 -11.59
C ALA A 204 2.77 -16.31 -11.86
N SER A 205 3.85 -16.30 -11.06
CA SER A 205 5.02 -17.15 -11.25
C SER A 205 4.95 -18.36 -10.34
N LYS A 206 4.96 -19.56 -10.90
CA LYS A 206 5.14 -20.80 -10.14
C LYS A 206 6.62 -21.01 -9.80
N ILE A 207 7.26 -19.97 -9.24
CA ILE A 207 8.69 -20.06 -8.90
C ILE A 207 8.83 -20.84 -7.60
N GLU A 208 9.68 -21.86 -7.64
CA GLU A 208 10.04 -22.61 -6.43
C GLU A 208 10.74 -21.66 -5.44
N ASN A 209 10.33 -21.69 -4.18
CA ASN A 209 10.85 -20.87 -3.07
C ASN A 209 12.36 -21.05 -2.75
N LYS A 210 13.11 -21.75 -3.60
CA LYS A 210 14.53 -22.08 -3.41
C LYS A 210 15.49 -21.18 -4.19
N ILE A 211 14.95 -20.27 -5.03
CA ILE A 211 15.76 -19.42 -5.91
C ILE A 211 15.58 -17.97 -5.46
N ASN A 212 16.69 -17.27 -5.26
CA ASN A 212 16.65 -15.83 -5.05
C ASN A 212 16.26 -15.16 -6.36
N ASN A 213 15.17 -14.39 -6.35
CA ASN A 213 14.69 -13.65 -7.49
C ASN A 213 14.81 -12.16 -7.22
N ALA A 214 15.18 -11.40 -8.22
CA ALA A 214 15.10 -9.95 -8.22
C ALA A 214 14.02 -9.51 -9.22
N LEU A 215 13.20 -8.54 -8.84
CA LEU A 215 12.17 -7.96 -9.69
C LEU A 215 12.56 -6.53 -10.02
N LEU A 216 12.88 -6.28 -11.29
CA LEU A 216 13.20 -4.95 -11.80
C LEU A 216 11.98 -4.40 -12.55
N GLU A 217 11.42 -3.30 -12.05
CA GLU A 217 10.45 -2.50 -12.79
C GLU A 217 11.16 -1.37 -13.53
N ILE A 218 10.96 -1.29 -14.84
CA ILE A 218 11.45 -0.21 -15.68
C ILE A 218 10.25 0.66 -16.05
N GLY A 219 10.11 1.79 -15.39
CA GLY A 219 9.07 2.78 -15.65
C GLY A 219 9.53 3.85 -16.65
N THR A 220 8.66 4.80 -16.93
CA THR A 220 8.98 5.94 -17.83
C THR A 220 9.81 7.01 -17.13
N GLU A 221 9.72 7.13 -15.83
CA GLU A 221 10.40 8.17 -15.02
C GLU A 221 11.15 7.54 -13.85
N ASP A 222 10.61 6.49 -13.22
CA ASP A 222 11.24 5.79 -12.11
C ASP A 222 11.49 4.32 -12.43
N ASN A 223 12.59 3.79 -11.89
CA ASN A 223 12.92 2.37 -11.95
C ASN A 223 13.06 1.86 -10.52
N TYR A 224 12.55 0.66 -10.26
CA TYR A 224 12.57 0.02 -8.95
C TYR A 224 13.15 -1.40 -9.04
N LEU A 225 14.00 -1.77 -8.07
CA LEU A 225 14.57 -3.10 -7.89
C LEU A 225 14.12 -3.68 -6.56
#